data_08a2a39bb5bc52261620238aa6d7df55
#
_entry.id   08a2a39bb5bc52261620238aa6d7df55
#
_cell.length_a   1.000
_cell.length_b   1.000
_cell.length_c   1.000
_cell.angle_alpha   90.00
_cell.angle_beta   90.00
_cell.angle_gamma   90.00
#
_symmetry.space_group_name_H-M   'P 1'
#
loop_
_entity.id
_entity.type
_entity.pdbx_description
1 polymer ?
#
loop_
_entity_poly.entity_id
_entity_poly.type
_entity_poly.pdbx_seq_one_letter_code
_entity_poly.pdbx_strand_id
1 'polypeptide(L)'
;MCTNGCGHHNLKEFSQFQKYFRALHCPTRWLIIRSIGNKTRSSNEILKELKKAGESLSRSGLYYHLSELEEAGIIELAEYREAGGGAPEKIWRLKTKEIKINLLVE
;
A
#
# COMPACT_ATOMS: atom_id res chain seq x y z
N MET A 1 7.80 -7.12 -23.91
CA MET A 1 7.21 -6.03 -23.55
C MET A 1 7.79 -4.82 -24.11
N CYS A 2 7.11 -4.07 -24.72
CA CYS A 2 7.65 -2.96 -25.34
C CYS A 2 7.41 -1.78 -24.51
N THR A 3 8.39 -1.23 -24.06
CA THR A 3 8.25 -0.09 -23.26
C THR A 3 8.96 1.07 -23.81
N ASN A 4 9.77 0.81 -24.80
CA ASN A 4 10.55 1.89 -25.30
C ASN A 4 9.78 2.70 -26.25
N GLY A 5 9.97 3.93 -26.27
CA GLY A 5 9.42 4.79 -27.26
C GLY A 5 7.98 5.10 -27.10
N CYS A 6 7.38 4.63 -26.03
CA CYS A 6 6.02 5.01 -25.77
C CYS A 6 6.01 6.07 -24.73
N GLY A 7 5.02 6.91 -24.74
CA GLY A 7 4.81 7.83 -23.65
C GLY A 7 5.97 8.73 -23.34
N HIS A 8 6.59 9.24 -24.32
CA HIS A 8 7.70 10.10 -24.08
C HIS A 8 7.33 11.29 -23.25
N HIS A 9 6.18 11.88 -23.51
CA HIS A 9 5.73 12.96 -22.67
C HIS A 9 4.89 12.32 -21.61
N ASN A 10 4.88 12.81 -20.43
CA ASN A 10 4.15 12.25 -19.29
C ASN A 10 4.79 10.98 -18.74
N LEU A 11 6.11 10.92 -18.83
CA LEU A 11 6.80 9.78 -18.26
C LEU A 11 6.58 9.68 -16.76
N LYS A 12 6.48 10.84 -16.10
CA LYS A 12 6.26 10.82 -14.66
C LYS A 12 4.90 10.25 -14.31
N GLU A 13 3.87 10.64 -15.03
CA GLU A 13 2.54 10.12 -14.78
C GLU A 13 2.47 8.64 -15.07
N PHE A 14 3.08 8.23 -16.15
CA PHE A 14 3.09 6.82 -16.51
C PHE A 14 3.84 6.01 -15.46
N SER A 15 4.95 6.54 -15.00
CA SER A 15 5.75 5.88 -14.00
C SER A 15 4.98 5.73 -12.68
N GLN A 16 4.28 6.77 -12.27
CA GLN A 16 3.49 6.73 -11.06
C GLN A 16 2.34 5.74 -11.19
N PHE A 17 1.71 5.71 -12.35
CA PHE A 17 0.65 4.76 -12.62
C PHE A 17 1.17 3.33 -12.50
N GLN A 18 2.36 3.08 -13.05
CA GLN A 18 2.94 1.75 -12.97
C GLN A 18 3.20 1.34 -11.52
N LYS A 19 3.64 2.27 -10.70
CA LYS A 19 3.86 1.97 -9.29
C LYS A 19 2.57 1.58 -8.60
N TYR A 20 1.51 2.32 -8.84
CA TYR A 20 0.20 1.99 -8.28
C TYR A 20 -0.26 0.63 -8.77
N PHE A 21 -0.18 0.42 -10.06
CA PHE A 21 -0.65 -0.82 -10.64
C PHE A 21 0.08 -2.01 -10.08
N ARG A 22 1.39 -1.89 -9.97
CA ARG A 22 2.22 -2.97 -9.46
C ARG A 22 1.93 -3.24 -8.00
N ALA A 23 1.79 -2.19 -7.21
CA ALA A 23 1.51 -2.34 -5.78
C ALA A 23 0.14 -2.95 -5.55
N LEU A 24 -0.83 -2.64 -6.40
CA LEU A 24 -2.20 -3.10 -6.22
C LEU A 24 -2.50 -4.42 -6.93
N HIS A 25 -1.52 -5.00 -7.58
CA HIS A 25 -1.71 -6.25 -8.29
C HIS A 25 -1.47 -7.43 -7.36
N CYS A 26 -2.03 -7.37 -6.17
CA CYS A 26 -1.84 -8.39 -5.17
C CYS A 26 -3.05 -8.38 -4.24
N PRO A 27 -3.82 -9.46 -4.22
CA PRO A 27 -5.05 -9.48 -3.41
C PRO A 27 -4.83 -9.18 -1.94
N THR A 28 -3.73 -9.66 -1.37
CA THR A 28 -3.45 -9.42 0.04
C THR A 28 -3.34 -7.94 0.35
N ARG A 29 -2.79 -7.17 -0.58
CA ARG A 29 -2.63 -5.74 -0.36
C ARG A 29 -3.96 -5.01 -0.35
N TRP A 30 -4.94 -5.51 -1.10
CA TRP A 30 -6.28 -4.95 -1.05
C TRP A 30 -6.92 -5.18 0.30
N LEU A 31 -6.66 -6.34 0.90
CA LEU A 31 -7.16 -6.60 2.25
C LEU A 31 -6.53 -5.66 3.26
N ILE A 32 -5.26 -5.36 3.10
CA ILE A 32 -4.59 -4.41 3.96
C ILE A 32 -5.22 -3.03 3.84
N ILE A 33 -5.42 -2.59 2.60
CA ILE A 33 -6.02 -1.29 2.35
C ILE A 33 -7.41 -1.21 2.97
N ARG A 34 -8.19 -2.26 2.81
CA ARG A 34 -9.54 -2.27 3.36
C ARG A 34 -9.53 -2.27 4.88
N SER A 35 -8.57 -2.94 5.48
CA SER A 35 -8.50 -2.96 6.93
C SER A 35 -8.16 -1.59 7.49
N ILE A 36 -7.38 -0.80 6.75
CA ILE A 36 -7.06 0.55 7.18
C ILE A 36 -8.26 1.47 6.96
N GLY A 37 -8.83 1.42 5.77
CA GLY A 37 -10.00 2.23 5.46
C GLY A 37 -9.74 3.72 5.66
N ASN A 38 -10.69 4.41 6.24
CA ASN A 38 -10.56 5.83 6.50
C ASN A 38 -10.00 6.12 7.88
N LYS A 39 -9.47 5.10 8.52
CA LYS A 39 -8.95 5.23 9.88
C LYS A 39 -7.44 5.04 9.87
N THR A 40 -6.88 4.95 11.06
CA THR A 40 -5.50 4.55 11.23
C THR A 40 -5.49 3.19 11.87
N ARG A 41 -4.51 2.37 11.49
CA ARG A 41 -4.38 1.01 12.01
C ARG A 41 -2.92 0.70 12.27
N SER A 42 -2.66 0.05 13.39
CA SER A 42 -1.31 -0.41 13.67
C SER A 42 -1.01 -1.67 12.85
N SER A 43 0.27 -1.97 12.72
CA SER A 43 0.68 -3.19 12.03
C SER A 43 0.04 -4.41 12.68
N ASN A 44 -0.01 -4.44 14.01
CA ASN A 44 -0.62 -5.58 14.69
C ASN A 44 -2.11 -5.69 14.42
N GLU A 45 -2.80 -4.55 14.39
CA GLU A 45 -4.23 -4.56 14.09
C GLU A 45 -4.49 -5.06 12.68
N ILE A 46 -3.64 -4.63 11.74
CA ILE A 46 -3.78 -5.10 10.36
C ILE A 46 -3.59 -6.60 10.30
N LEU A 47 -2.56 -7.10 10.97
CA LEU A 47 -2.28 -8.53 10.97
C LEU A 47 -3.45 -9.34 11.51
N LYS A 48 -4.07 -8.83 12.58
CA LYS A 48 -5.22 -9.51 13.17
C LYS A 48 -6.40 -9.53 12.19
N GLU A 49 -6.64 -8.41 11.52
CA GLU A 49 -7.74 -8.35 10.55
C GLU A 49 -7.52 -9.31 9.39
N LEU A 50 -6.27 -9.42 8.94
CA LEU A 50 -5.97 -10.35 7.86
C LEU A 50 -6.19 -11.79 8.29
N LYS A 51 -5.81 -12.12 9.51
CA LYS A 51 -6.04 -13.47 10.02
C LYS A 51 -7.53 -13.79 10.09
N LYS A 52 -8.33 -12.82 10.50
CA LYS A 52 -9.77 -13.01 10.51
C LYS A 52 -10.32 -13.26 9.12
N ALA A 53 -9.70 -12.66 8.13
CA ALA A 53 -10.13 -12.85 6.74
C ALA A 53 -9.57 -14.11 6.12
N GLY A 54 -8.86 -14.91 6.89
CA GLY A 54 -8.33 -16.16 6.37
C GLY A 54 -6.96 -16.07 5.74
N GLU A 55 -6.30 -14.93 5.85
CA GLU A 55 -4.96 -14.79 5.31
C GLU A 55 -3.94 -15.26 6.32
N SER A 56 -3.16 -16.25 5.92
CA SER A 56 -2.11 -16.75 6.78
C SER A 56 -0.82 -16.04 6.41
N LEU A 57 -0.55 -14.96 7.09
CA LEU A 57 0.56 -14.11 6.74
C LEU A 57 1.48 -13.94 7.94
N SER A 58 2.77 -14.07 7.70
CA SER A 58 3.74 -13.86 8.75
C SER A 58 3.95 -12.36 8.96
N ARG A 59 4.55 -12.02 10.10
CA ARG A 59 4.83 -10.63 10.39
C ARG A 59 5.78 -10.02 9.35
N SER A 60 6.79 -10.78 8.95
CA SER A 60 7.71 -10.27 7.93
C SER A 60 7.03 -10.13 6.57
N GLY A 61 6.11 -11.03 6.26
CA GLY A 61 5.33 -10.90 5.03
C GLY A 61 4.47 -9.66 5.04
N LEU A 62 3.86 -9.36 6.19
CA LEU A 62 3.08 -8.14 6.30
C LEU A 62 3.98 -6.91 6.12
N TYR A 63 5.14 -6.91 6.76
CA TYR A 63 6.04 -5.76 6.63
C TYR A 63 6.47 -5.55 5.18
N TYR A 64 6.68 -6.63 4.45
CA TYR A 64 7.02 -6.51 3.05
C TYR A 64 5.90 -5.80 2.28
N HIS A 65 4.66 -6.23 2.49
CA HIS A 65 3.53 -5.61 1.81
C HIS A 65 3.34 -4.15 2.21
N LEU A 66 3.50 -3.85 3.50
CA LEU A 66 3.37 -2.48 3.95
C LEU A 66 4.44 -1.59 3.32
N SER A 67 5.64 -2.13 3.22
CA SER A 67 6.74 -1.39 2.62
C SER A 67 6.46 -1.08 1.15
N GLU A 68 5.92 -2.06 0.42
CA GLU A 68 5.60 -1.87 -0.98
C GLU A 68 4.48 -0.83 -1.16
N LEU A 69 3.49 -0.88 -0.30
CA LEU A 69 2.40 0.09 -0.37
C LEU A 69 2.87 1.49 0.00
N GLU A 70 3.76 1.57 0.97
CA GLU A 70 4.31 2.86 1.38
C GLU A 70 5.16 3.46 0.27
N GLU A 71 5.99 2.64 -0.35
CA GLU A 71 6.86 3.11 -1.40
C GLU A 71 6.06 3.59 -2.61
N ALA A 72 4.95 2.95 -2.88
CA ALA A 72 4.09 3.38 -3.98
C ALA A 72 3.28 4.63 -3.65
N GLY A 73 3.28 5.05 -2.39
CA GLY A 73 2.54 6.24 -1.99
C GLY A 73 1.08 5.97 -1.71
N ILE A 74 0.72 4.72 -1.47
CA ILE A 74 -0.66 4.36 -1.20
C ILE A 74 -0.97 4.50 0.29
N ILE A 75 -0.03 4.11 1.13
CA ILE A 75 -0.18 4.30 2.58
C ILE A 75 0.98 5.13 3.07
N GLU A 76 0.82 5.69 4.25
CA GLU A 76 1.88 6.47 4.88
C GLU A 76 1.86 6.23 6.37
N LEU A 77 2.98 6.47 7.01
CA LEU A 77 3.09 6.35 8.45
C LEU A 77 2.36 7.51 9.10
N ALA A 78 1.38 7.20 9.95
CA ALA A 78 0.64 8.24 10.64
C ALA A 78 1.35 8.63 11.92
N GLU A 79 1.81 7.65 12.68
CA GLU A 79 2.49 7.92 13.94
C GLU A 79 3.11 6.64 14.46
N TYR A 80 3.93 6.78 15.49
CA TYR A 80 4.43 5.65 16.24
C TYR A 80 3.65 5.59 17.54
N ARG A 81 3.34 4.39 17.99
CA ARG A 81 2.62 4.20 19.24
C ARG A 81 3.45 3.33 20.16
N GLU A 82 3.63 3.82 21.39
CA GLU A 82 4.34 3.05 22.38
C GLU A 82 3.45 1.90 22.81
N ALA A 83 3.97 0.70 22.68
CA ALA A 83 3.20 -0.48 23.06
C ALA A 83 3.77 -1.15 24.30
N GLY A 84 4.68 -0.50 24.99
CA GLY A 84 5.25 -1.06 26.19
C GLY A 84 6.25 -2.15 25.90
N GLY A 85 7.44 -2.04 26.44
CA GLY A 85 8.38 -3.13 26.42
C GLY A 85 9.02 -3.47 25.09
N GLY A 86 8.97 -2.62 24.09
CA GLY A 86 9.59 -2.95 22.83
C GLY A 86 9.67 -1.76 21.94
N ALA A 87 9.96 -2.03 20.65
CA ALA A 87 10.01 -0.97 19.68
C ALA A 87 8.62 -0.38 19.51
N PRO A 88 8.51 0.92 19.24
CA PRO A 88 7.20 1.53 19.02
C PRO A 88 6.51 0.90 17.82
N GLU A 89 5.22 0.81 17.91
CA GLU A 89 4.41 0.23 16.87
C GLU A 89 4.08 1.29 15.82
N LYS A 90 4.18 0.91 14.55
CA LYS A 90 3.85 1.82 13.46
C LYS A 90 2.36 1.83 13.22
N ILE A 91 1.83 3.03 13.06
CA ILE A 91 0.41 3.24 12.78
C ILE A 91 0.30 3.78 11.35
N TRP A 92 -0.54 3.16 10.56
CA TRP A 92 -0.66 3.46 9.14
C TRP A 92 -1.99 4.10 8.80
N ARG A 93 -1.99 4.88 7.72
CA ARG A 93 -3.21 5.42 7.17
C ARG A 93 -3.08 5.47 5.65
N LEU A 94 -4.19 5.56 4.95
CA LEU A 94 -4.18 5.68 3.50
C LEU A 94 -3.76 7.09 3.13
N LYS A 95 -2.78 7.17 2.25
CA LYS A 95 -2.36 8.44 1.68
C LYS A 95 -3.10 8.69 0.38
N THR A 96 -3.30 7.63 -0.40
CA THR A 96 -4.01 7.71 -1.67
C THR A 96 -5.29 6.91 -1.53
N LYS A 97 -6.42 7.60 -1.64
CA LYS A 97 -7.72 6.95 -1.52
C LYS A 97 -8.40 6.78 -2.86
N GLU A 98 -7.89 7.45 -3.87
CA GLU A 98 -8.53 7.46 -5.17
C GLU A 98 -7.46 7.63 -6.23
N ILE A 99 -7.54 6.84 -7.29
CA ILE A 99 -6.62 6.94 -8.41
C ILE A 99 -7.45 7.15 -9.66
N LYS A 100 -7.17 8.24 -10.36
CA LYS A 100 -7.87 8.53 -11.60
C LYS A 100 -6.95 8.24 -12.77
N ILE A 101 -7.42 7.46 -13.70
CA ILE A 101 -6.65 7.06 -14.85
C ILE A 101 -7.35 7.56 -16.10
N ASN A 102 -6.63 8.33 -16.88
CA ASN A 102 -7.18 8.79 -18.16
C ASN A 102 -6.58 7.94 -19.26
N LEU A 103 -7.41 7.11 -19.87
CA LEU A 103 -6.95 6.20 -20.90
C LEU A 103 -6.91 6.84 -22.28
N LEU A 104 -7.57 7.97 -22.41
CA LEU A 104 -7.57 8.68 -23.69
C LEU A 104 -6.60 9.85 -23.61
N VAL A 105 -5.35 9.54 -23.70
CA VAL A 105 -4.32 10.57 -23.62
C VAL A 105 -4.05 11.07 -25.04
N GLU A 106 -4.10 12.37 -25.19
CA GLU A 106 -3.85 12.98 -26.49
C GLU A 106 -2.44 13.44 -26.61
#